data_99fd6534e0eedbbdf5d03ed4d4d8400f
#
_entry.id   99fd6534e0eedbbdf5d03ed4d4d8400f
#
_cell.length_a   1.000
_cell.length_b   1.000
_cell.length_c   1.000
_cell.angle_alpha   90.00
_cell.angle_beta   90.00
_cell.angle_gamma   90.00
#
_symmetry.space_group_name_H-M   'P 1'
#
loop_
_entity.id
_entity.type
_entity.pdbx_description
1 polymer ?
#
loop_
_entity_poly.entity_id
_entity_poly.type
_entity_poly.pdbx_seq_one_letter_code
_entity_poly.pdbx_strand_id
1 'polypeptide(L)'
;MITLYTWPTPNGKKVQIMLEETGLPYCAVPVNISNNEQFAPDFLKISPNNKIPAIVDTDGPAPRAGRPYSLFESGAILVYLAGKVGQFMGKNDRERFDVLQWVMFQMGGLGPMLGQAHHFRIYAPEQVPYAIHRYTQEAHRLYGVLDTRLGESRFLGSAHYSIADIACWPWIASHERQGIRLGDFPHVERWFNTIAARPAVQRGIAIFSDLRK
;
A
#
# COMPACT_ATOMS: atom_id res chain seq x y z
N MET A 1 21.74 -3.49 -0.77
CA MET A 1 20.68 -4.50 -1.04
C MET A 1 19.56 -4.32 -0.02
N ILE A 2 18.30 -4.47 -0.46
CA ILE A 2 17.11 -4.26 0.39
C ILE A 2 16.59 -5.61 0.87
N THR A 3 16.34 -5.74 2.18
CA THR A 3 15.56 -6.84 2.75
C THR A 3 14.16 -6.33 3.04
N LEU A 4 13.14 -6.93 2.41
CA LEU A 4 11.73 -6.60 2.63
C LEU A 4 11.08 -7.61 3.57
N TYR A 5 10.64 -7.17 4.73
CA TYR A 5 9.82 -7.94 5.67
C TYR A 5 8.35 -7.67 5.39
N THR A 6 7.62 -8.69 4.95
CA THR A 6 6.28 -8.49 4.40
C THR A 6 5.36 -9.71 4.60
N TRP A 7 4.07 -9.50 4.38
CA TRP A 7 3.03 -10.52 4.29
C TRP A 7 2.05 -10.12 3.17
N PRO A 8 1.34 -11.04 2.48
CA PRO A 8 0.45 -10.73 1.35
C PRO A 8 -0.83 -10.00 1.78
N THR A 9 -0.68 -8.85 2.44
CA THR A 9 -1.73 -7.90 2.80
C THR A 9 -1.73 -6.72 1.84
N PRO A 10 -2.80 -5.90 1.79
CA PRO A 10 -2.78 -4.69 0.97
C PRO A 10 -1.58 -3.77 1.24
N ASN A 11 -1.16 -3.61 2.50
CA ASN A 11 0.01 -2.78 2.83
C ASN A 11 1.33 -3.43 2.41
N GLY A 12 1.48 -4.75 2.57
CA GLY A 12 2.66 -5.50 2.09
C GLY A 12 2.81 -5.38 0.58
N LYS A 13 1.71 -5.55 -0.15
CA LYS A 13 1.69 -5.45 -1.62
C LYS A 13 2.13 -4.09 -2.16
N LYS A 14 1.94 -2.99 -1.44
CA LYS A 14 2.46 -1.68 -1.85
C LYS A 14 3.97 -1.73 -2.09
N VAL A 15 4.72 -2.23 -1.12
CA VAL A 15 6.18 -2.26 -1.19
C VAL A 15 6.66 -3.36 -2.13
N GLN A 16 5.97 -4.50 -2.18
CA GLN A 16 6.25 -5.56 -3.16
C GLN A 16 6.14 -5.02 -4.59
N ILE A 17 5.05 -4.33 -4.92
CA ILE A 17 4.85 -3.70 -6.23
C ILE A 17 5.93 -2.64 -6.49
N MET A 18 6.23 -1.79 -5.54
CA MET A 18 7.22 -0.73 -5.70
C MET A 18 8.62 -1.29 -6.02
N LEU A 19 9.04 -2.35 -5.35
CA LEU A 19 10.33 -2.99 -5.61
C LEU A 19 10.39 -3.61 -7.01
N GLU A 20 9.31 -4.23 -7.46
CA GLU A 20 9.20 -4.75 -8.82
C GLU A 20 9.17 -3.64 -9.90
N GLU A 21 8.53 -2.49 -9.61
CA GLU A 21 8.51 -1.33 -10.52
C GLU A 21 9.87 -0.64 -10.62
N THR A 22 10.63 -0.61 -9.53
CA THR A 22 11.95 0.05 -9.50
C THR A 22 13.07 -0.83 -10.04
N GLY A 23 12.91 -2.16 -10.04
CA GLY A 23 13.95 -3.11 -10.37
C GLY A 23 15.14 -3.12 -9.39
N LEU A 24 14.99 -2.51 -8.21
CA LEU A 24 16.02 -2.55 -7.17
C LEU A 24 16.22 -3.99 -6.67
N PRO A 25 17.46 -4.45 -6.47
CA PRO A 25 17.72 -5.78 -5.94
C PRO A 25 17.24 -5.90 -4.49
N TYR A 26 16.42 -6.91 -4.22
CA TYR A 26 15.87 -7.15 -2.90
C TYR A 26 15.72 -8.65 -2.59
N CYS A 27 15.59 -8.95 -1.29
CA CYS A 27 15.18 -10.25 -0.78
C CYS A 27 13.90 -10.05 0.05
N ALA A 28 12.88 -10.86 -0.21
CA ALA A 28 11.64 -10.84 0.58
C ALA A 28 11.70 -11.89 1.71
N VAL A 29 11.35 -11.48 2.92
CA VAL A 29 11.25 -12.32 4.12
C VAL A 29 9.80 -12.28 4.59
N PRO A 30 9.12 -13.44 4.67
CA PRO A 30 7.75 -13.48 5.17
C PRO A 30 7.73 -13.23 6.69
N VAL A 31 6.75 -12.44 7.14
CA VAL A 31 6.41 -12.25 8.55
C VAL A 31 4.94 -12.60 8.71
N ASN A 32 4.68 -13.81 9.19
CA ASN A 32 3.32 -14.32 9.28
C ASN A 32 2.57 -13.68 10.46
N ILE A 33 1.75 -12.69 10.14
CA ILE A 33 0.96 -11.97 11.14
C ILE A 33 -0.16 -12.81 11.76
N SER A 34 -0.55 -13.92 11.14
CA SER A 34 -1.52 -14.87 11.71
C SER A 34 -0.88 -15.73 12.82
N ASN A 35 0.44 -15.87 12.80
CA ASN A 35 1.24 -16.57 13.82
C ASN A 35 1.90 -15.62 14.83
N ASN A 36 1.52 -14.33 14.82
CA ASN A 36 2.08 -13.32 15.71
C ASN A 36 3.59 -13.06 15.54
N GLU A 37 4.18 -13.41 14.39
CA GLU A 37 5.61 -13.21 14.13
C GLU A 37 6.02 -11.71 14.13
N GLN A 38 5.07 -10.79 13.91
CA GLN A 38 5.28 -9.34 14.01
C GLN A 38 5.65 -8.87 15.43
N PHE A 39 5.48 -9.70 16.44
CA PHE A 39 5.87 -9.42 17.83
C PHE A 39 7.23 -9.99 18.21
N ALA A 40 7.91 -10.68 17.29
CA ALA A 40 9.25 -11.20 17.55
C ALA A 40 10.23 -10.07 17.90
N PRO A 41 11.08 -10.22 18.94
CA PRO A 41 11.98 -9.16 19.40
C PRO A 41 12.89 -8.59 18.30
N ASP A 42 13.33 -9.42 17.36
CA ASP A 42 14.20 -8.97 16.27
C ASP A 42 13.42 -8.17 15.23
N PHE A 43 12.15 -8.51 14.96
CA PHE A 43 11.31 -7.71 14.08
C PHE A 43 10.95 -6.36 14.72
N LEU A 44 10.72 -6.30 16.03
CA LEU A 44 10.41 -5.05 16.75
C LEU A 44 11.58 -4.05 16.70
N LYS A 45 12.82 -4.50 16.54
CA LYS A 45 13.98 -3.60 16.32
C LYS A 45 13.92 -2.91 14.95
N ILE A 46 13.23 -3.51 13.98
CA ILE A 46 13.06 -2.99 12.61
C ILE A 46 11.77 -2.18 12.51
N SER A 47 10.67 -2.69 13.07
CA SER A 47 9.35 -2.09 13.06
C SER A 47 8.77 -2.01 14.48
N PRO A 48 9.04 -0.95 15.24
CA PRO A 48 8.60 -0.81 16.65
C PRO A 48 7.08 -0.78 16.80
N ASN A 49 6.35 -0.49 15.71
CA ASN A 49 4.88 -0.53 15.67
C ASN A 49 4.33 -1.95 15.45
N ASN A 50 5.17 -2.99 15.42
CA ASN A 50 4.77 -4.39 15.13
C ASN A 50 3.89 -4.55 13.88
N LYS A 51 4.17 -3.81 12.83
CA LYS A 51 3.42 -3.85 11.56
C LYS A 51 4.35 -4.15 10.38
N ILE A 52 3.84 -4.91 9.42
CA ILE A 52 4.41 -5.07 8.10
C ILE A 52 3.75 -4.05 7.13
N PRO A 53 4.44 -3.68 6.05
CA PRO A 53 5.80 -3.98 5.66
C PRO A 53 6.85 -3.15 6.43
N ALA A 54 8.08 -3.68 6.47
CA ALA A 54 9.27 -2.94 6.86
C ALA A 54 10.42 -3.32 5.93
N ILE A 55 11.41 -2.44 5.80
CA ILE A 55 12.63 -2.72 5.02
C ILE A 55 13.88 -2.50 5.87
N VAL A 56 14.95 -3.21 5.49
CA VAL A 56 16.32 -2.93 5.92
C VAL A 56 17.16 -2.74 4.67
N ASP A 57 17.77 -1.57 4.50
CA ASP A 57 18.63 -1.26 3.37
C ASP A 57 20.09 -1.14 3.82
N THR A 58 20.95 -2.01 3.29
CA THR A 58 22.40 -1.98 3.58
C THR A 58 23.11 -0.83 2.86
N ASP A 59 22.48 -0.25 1.84
CA ASP A 59 22.95 0.88 1.04
C ASP A 59 22.02 2.09 1.21
N GLY A 60 21.56 2.29 2.44
CA GLY A 60 20.69 3.41 2.83
C GLY A 60 21.48 4.66 3.24
N PRO A 61 20.77 5.71 3.71
CA PRO A 61 21.38 6.88 4.30
C PRO A 61 22.35 6.50 5.43
N ALA A 62 23.36 7.35 5.66
CA ALA A 62 24.46 7.08 6.58
C ALA A 62 24.02 6.37 7.87
N PRO A 63 24.60 5.19 8.17
CA PRO A 63 24.12 4.34 9.24
C PRO A 63 24.31 5.01 10.59
N ARG A 64 23.27 5.02 11.42
CA ARG A 64 23.41 5.37 12.83
C ARG A 64 24.09 4.20 13.56
N ALA A 65 25.23 4.47 14.20
CA ALA A 65 25.99 3.47 14.96
C ALA A 65 26.35 2.21 14.15
N GLY A 66 26.70 2.36 12.86
CA GLY A 66 27.12 1.24 12.01
C GLY A 66 26.03 0.24 11.63
N ARG A 67 24.75 0.55 11.89
CA ARG A 67 23.62 -0.33 11.54
C ARG A 67 23.04 0.03 10.16
N PRO A 68 22.58 -0.97 9.38
CA PRO A 68 21.82 -0.74 8.16
C PRO A 68 20.59 0.15 8.41
N TYR A 69 20.13 0.85 7.39
CA TYR A 69 18.95 1.72 7.49
C TYR A 69 17.67 0.89 7.54
N SER A 70 16.98 0.93 8.67
CA SER A 70 15.66 0.31 8.85
C SER A 70 14.56 1.36 8.67
N LEU A 71 13.50 0.99 7.97
CA LEU A 71 12.35 1.87 7.73
C LEU A 71 11.05 1.05 7.79
N PHE A 72 10.10 1.51 8.57
CA PHE A 72 8.72 1.03 8.61
C PHE A 72 7.77 2.14 8.11
N GLU A 73 6.46 1.89 8.06
CA GLU A 73 5.42 2.66 7.40
C GLU A 73 5.46 2.53 5.86
N SER A 74 4.46 1.86 5.30
CA SER A 74 4.43 1.59 3.85
C SER A 74 4.49 2.85 3.00
N GLY A 75 3.86 3.95 3.43
CA GLY A 75 3.95 5.24 2.74
C GLY A 75 5.35 5.85 2.77
N ALA A 76 6.02 5.80 3.93
CA ALA A 76 7.39 6.28 4.07
C ALA A 76 8.37 5.46 3.23
N ILE A 77 8.17 4.13 3.19
CA ILE A 77 8.97 3.23 2.35
C ILE A 77 8.80 3.57 0.87
N LEU A 78 7.57 3.82 0.41
CA LEU A 78 7.31 4.24 -0.99
C LEU A 78 8.05 5.54 -1.33
N VAL A 79 7.97 6.56 -0.46
CA VAL A 79 8.68 7.83 -0.64
C VAL A 79 10.20 7.62 -0.69
N TYR A 80 10.74 6.81 0.22
CA TYR A 80 12.15 6.47 0.26
C TYR A 80 12.63 5.79 -1.02
N LEU A 81 11.92 4.76 -1.48
CA LEU A 81 12.28 4.01 -2.69
C LEU A 81 12.16 4.88 -3.95
N ALA A 82 11.13 5.73 -4.04
CA ALA A 82 10.97 6.69 -5.13
C ALA A 82 12.13 7.70 -5.17
N GLY A 83 12.53 8.23 -4.00
CA GLY A 83 13.70 9.09 -3.87
C GLY A 83 15.01 8.40 -4.26
N LYS A 84 15.17 7.13 -3.89
CA LYS A 84 16.37 6.33 -4.20
C LYS A 84 16.58 6.13 -5.71
N VAL A 85 15.48 5.99 -6.47
CA VAL A 85 15.55 5.80 -7.95
C VAL A 85 15.29 7.09 -8.74
N GLY A 86 14.88 8.18 -8.09
CA GLY A 86 14.53 9.43 -8.76
C GLY A 86 13.29 9.34 -9.65
N GLN A 87 12.35 8.41 -9.37
CA GLN A 87 11.15 8.16 -10.17
C GLN A 87 9.91 8.04 -9.27
N PHE A 88 8.72 8.08 -9.87
CA PHE A 88 7.41 7.85 -9.22
C PHE A 88 6.93 8.96 -8.25
N MET A 89 7.67 10.08 -8.11
CA MET A 89 7.31 11.21 -7.22
C MET A 89 6.78 12.45 -7.96
N GLY A 90 6.75 12.46 -9.29
CA GLY A 90 6.50 13.65 -10.10
C GLY A 90 7.79 14.30 -10.60
N LYS A 91 7.65 15.19 -11.60
CA LYS A 91 8.78 15.79 -12.34
C LYS A 91 9.23 17.14 -11.79
N ASN A 92 8.41 17.77 -10.97
CA ASN A 92 8.64 19.09 -10.37
C ASN A 92 8.01 19.15 -8.97
N ASP A 93 8.25 20.21 -8.21
CA ASP A 93 7.76 20.34 -6.84
C ASP A 93 6.24 20.29 -6.73
N ARG A 94 5.51 20.89 -7.69
CA ARG A 94 4.05 20.85 -7.70
C ARG A 94 3.54 19.40 -7.81
N GLU A 95 3.99 18.69 -8.84
CA GLU A 95 3.60 17.27 -9.03
C GLU A 95 4.02 16.41 -7.83
N ARG A 96 5.18 16.71 -7.23
CA ARG A 96 5.64 16.02 -6.02
C ARG A 96 4.66 16.16 -4.86
N PHE A 97 4.16 17.37 -4.60
CA PHE A 97 3.19 17.59 -3.54
C PHE A 97 1.80 17.05 -3.92
N ASP A 98 1.42 17.09 -5.20
CA ASP A 98 0.22 16.44 -5.71
C ASP A 98 0.26 14.91 -5.49
N VAL A 99 1.40 14.27 -5.68
CA VAL A 99 1.61 12.85 -5.36
C VAL A 99 1.54 12.61 -3.86
N LEU A 100 2.25 13.42 -3.06
CA LEU A 100 2.30 13.24 -1.60
C LEU A 100 0.93 13.40 -0.94
N GLN A 101 0.08 14.34 -1.36
CA GLN A 101 -1.26 14.48 -0.79
C GLN A 101 -2.09 13.20 -0.97
N TRP A 102 -1.97 12.52 -2.11
CA TRP A 102 -2.68 11.26 -2.35
C TRP A 102 -2.07 10.07 -1.60
N VAL A 103 -0.76 10.08 -1.36
CA VAL A 103 -0.13 9.13 -0.44
C VAL A 103 -0.66 9.35 0.99
N MET A 104 -0.73 10.61 1.45
CA MET A 104 -1.26 10.93 2.79
C MET A 104 -2.76 10.61 2.90
N PHE A 105 -3.55 10.89 1.85
CA PHE A 105 -4.95 10.48 1.77
C PHE A 105 -5.10 8.96 1.95
N GLN A 106 -4.22 8.18 1.31
CA GLN A 106 -4.22 6.73 1.48
C GLN A 106 -3.85 6.31 2.91
N MET A 107 -2.77 6.88 3.46
CA MET A 107 -2.25 6.48 4.77
C MET A 107 -3.14 6.92 5.92
N GLY A 108 -3.71 8.12 5.85
CA GLY A 108 -4.54 8.70 6.91
C GLY A 108 -6.04 8.39 6.81
N GLY A 109 -6.52 8.01 5.64
CA GLY A 109 -7.95 7.83 5.38
C GLY A 109 -8.29 6.51 4.70
N LEU A 110 -7.94 6.37 3.43
CA LEU A 110 -8.38 5.25 2.59
C LEU A 110 -8.02 3.88 3.21
N GLY A 111 -6.75 3.64 3.51
CA GLY A 111 -6.29 2.38 4.09
C GLY A 111 -6.94 2.06 5.43
N PRO A 112 -6.89 2.96 6.42
CA PRO A 112 -7.51 2.75 7.72
C PRO A 112 -9.02 2.48 7.64
N MET A 113 -9.77 3.26 6.88
CA MET A 113 -11.23 3.12 6.80
C MET A 113 -11.66 1.88 6.04
N LEU A 114 -11.00 1.55 4.92
CA LEU A 114 -11.22 0.29 4.20
C LEU A 114 -10.81 -0.92 5.06
N GLY A 115 -9.79 -0.77 5.91
CA GLY A 115 -9.40 -1.77 6.89
C GLY A 115 -10.48 -2.04 7.93
N GLN A 116 -11.15 -1.00 8.43
CA GLN A 116 -12.30 -1.14 9.33
C GLN A 116 -13.50 -1.79 8.61
N ALA A 117 -13.77 -1.42 7.35
CA ALA A 117 -14.80 -2.08 6.56
C ALA A 117 -14.51 -3.59 6.42
N HIS A 118 -13.27 -4.01 6.12
CA HIS A 118 -12.88 -5.42 6.14
C HIS A 118 -13.10 -6.06 7.50
N HIS A 119 -12.67 -5.40 8.58
CA HIS A 119 -12.75 -5.95 9.93
C HIS A 119 -14.19 -6.28 10.30
N PHE A 120 -15.08 -5.30 10.23
CA PHE A 120 -16.45 -5.49 10.69
C PHE A 120 -17.31 -6.32 9.74
N ARG A 121 -16.96 -6.40 8.46
CA ARG A 121 -17.70 -7.25 7.51
C ARG A 121 -17.25 -8.71 7.51
N ILE A 122 -15.97 -8.99 7.85
CA ILE A 122 -15.37 -10.31 7.60
C ILE A 122 -14.69 -10.89 8.85
N TYR A 123 -13.99 -10.06 9.64
CA TYR A 123 -13.08 -10.57 10.67
C TYR A 123 -13.60 -10.41 12.10
N ALA A 124 -14.54 -9.49 12.34
CA ALA A 124 -15.06 -9.28 13.67
C ALA A 124 -15.74 -10.56 14.19
N PRO A 125 -15.52 -10.95 15.46
CA PRO A 125 -16.12 -12.12 16.04
C PRO A 125 -17.64 -11.96 16.22
N GLU A 126 -18.11 -10.71 16.24
CA GLU A 126 -19.51 -10.35 16.40
C GLU A 126 -19.98 -9.49 15.23
N GLN A 127 -21.24 -9.66 14.84
CA GLN A 127 -21.90 -8.79 13.87
C GLN A 127 -22.30 -7.47 14.58
N VAL A 128 -21.71 -6.36 14.14
CA VAL A 128 -22.01 -5.01 14.66
C VAL A 128 -22.64 -4.18 13.52
N PRO A 129 -23.98 -4.22 13.34
CA PRO A 129 -24.65 -3.62 12.17
C PRO A 129 -24.34 -2.14 11.99
N TYR A 130 -24.26 -1.39 13.09
CA TYR A 130 -23.89 0.04 13.03
C TYR A 130 -22.48 0.26 12.45
N ALA A 131 -21.49 -0.51 12.90
CA ALA A 131 -20.12 -0.39 12.42
C ALA A 131 -20.01 -0.83 10.95
N ILE A 132 -20.67 -1.94 10.57
CA ILE A 132 -20.72 -2.41 9.18
C ILE A 132 -21.30 -1.32 8.30
N HIS A 133 -22.44 -0.75 8.67
CA HIS A 133 -23.07 0.35 7.90
C HIS A 133 -22.15 1.57 7.80
N ARG A 134 -21.65 2.06 8.96
CA ARG A 134 -20.78 3.24 9.03
C ARG A 134 -19.56 3.12 8.12
N TYR A 135 -18.81 2.01 8.22
CA TYR A 135 -17.57 1.85 7.47
C TYR A 135 -17.81 1.49 5.99
N THR A 136 -18.92 0.85 5.65
CA THR A 136 -19.32 0.66 4.26
C THR A 136 -19.68 2.00 3.60
N GLN A 137 -20.41 2.88 4.29
CA GLN A 137 -20.73 4.22 3.78
C GLN A 137 -19.46 5.06 3.61
N GLU A 138 -18.52 4.99 4.57
CA GLU A 138 -17.25 5.70 4.43
C GLU A 138 -16.40 5.14 3.27
N ALA A 139 -16.41 3.82 3.06
CA ALA A 139 -15.79 3.22 1.89
C ALA A 139 -16.38 3.79 0.59
N HIS A 140 -17.72 3.83 0.45
CA HIS A 140 -18.40 4.44 -0.69
C HIS A 140 -17.97 5.90 -0.92
N ARG A 141 -17.93 6.70 0.15
CA ARG A 141 -17.49 8.10 0.07
C ARG A 141 -16.06 8.22 -0.44
N LEU A 142 -15.14 7.40 0.07
CA LEU A 142 -13.72 7.42 -0.33
C LEU A 142 -13.53 6.97 -1.78
N TYR A 143 -14.28 5.96 -2.25
CA TYR A 143 -14.29 5.57 -3.66
C TYR A 143 -14.83 6.69 -4.55
N GLY A 144 -15.86 7.44 -4.12
CA GLY A 144 -16.36 8.62 -4.82
C GLY A 144 -15.29 9.72 -4.97
N VAL A 145 -14.48 9.96 -3.93
CA VAL A 145 -13.33 10.88 -4.00
C VAL A 145 -12.30 10.43 -5.05
N LEU A 146 -11.97 9.13 -5.06
CA LEU A 146 -11.07 8.56 -6.07
C LEU A 146 -11.66 8.67 -7.47
N ASP A 147 -12.96 8.37 -7.64
CA ASP A 147 -13.63 8.37 -8.94
C ASP A 147 -13.67 9.77 -9.54
N THR A 148 -14.02 10.78 -8.74
CA THR A 148 -13.97 12.19 -9.14
C THR A 148 -12.57 12.57 -9.61
N ARG A 149 -11.54 12.28 -8.82
CA ARG A 149 -10.16 12.58 -9.19
C ARG A 149 -9.73 11.89 -10.47
N LEU A 150 -10.07 10.63 -10.62
CA LEU A 150 -9.72 9.82 -11.80
C LEU A 150 -10.54 10.16 -13.04
N GLY A 151 -11.65 10.87 -12.88
CA GLY A 151 -12.39 11.52 -13.97
C GLY A 151 -11.61 12.71 -14.57
N GLU A 152 -10.83 13.41 -13.75
CA GLU A 152 -10.04 14.57 -14.14
C GLU A 152 -8.59 14.21 -14.56
N SER A 153 -8.08 13.06 -14.13
CA SER A 153 -6.70 12.66 -14.36
C SER A 153 -6.57 11.17 -14.62
N ARG A 154 -5.56 10.81 -15.39
CA ARG A 154 -5.29 9.40 -15.69
C ARG A 154 -4.87 8.61 -14.45
N PHE A 155 -4.11 9.24 -13.55
CA PHE A 155 -3.60 8.67 -12.30
C PHE A 155 -3.84 9.64 -11.14
N LEU A 156 -3.68 9.18 -9.89
CA LEU A 156 -4.04 9.95 -8.71
C LEU A 156 -3.19 11.21 -8.52
N GLY A 157 -1.87 11.08 -8.56
CA GLY A 157 -0.97 12.20 -8.32
C GLY A 157 -0.86 13.16 -9.49
N SER A 158 -0.87 12.64 -10.73
CA SER A 158 -0.69 13.42 -11.96
C SER A 158 -1.14 12.63 -13.19
N ALA A 159 -0.76 13.08 -14.38
CA ALA A 159 -0.94 12.31 -15.62
C ALA A 159 -0.06 11.03 -15.68
N HIS A 160 0.88 10.88 -14.75
CA HIS A 160 1.86 9.80 -14.69
C HIS A 160 1.64 8.90 -13.48
N TYR A 161 1.90 7.61 -13.69
CA TYR A 161 1.87 6.61 -12.61
C TYR A 161 2.91 6.92 -11.54
N SER A 162 2.51 6.85 -10.27
CA SER A 162 3.30 7.29 -9.13
C SER A 162 3.09 6.43 -7.89
N ILE A 163 3.81 6.75 -6.81
CA ILE A 163 3.61 6.10 -5.51
C ILE A 163 2.23 6.34 -4.92
N ALA A 164 1.49 7.36 -5.35
CA ALA A 164 0.09 7.56 -4.96
C ALA A 164 -0.79 6.40 -5.44
N ASP A 165 -0.59 5.98 -6.68
CA ASP A 165 -1.30 4.87 -7.29
C ASP A 165 -0.88 3.54 -6.67
N ILE A 166 0.43 3.35 -6.46
CA ILE A 166 0.98 2.15 -5.81
C ILE A 166 0.44 2.01 -4.37
N ALA A 167 0.28 3.12 -3.66
CA ALA A 167 -0.26 3.13 -2.30
C ALA A 167 -1.74 2.73 -2.26
N CYS A 168 -2.56 3.23 -3.20
CA CYS A 168 -4.00 3.05 -3.18
C CYS A 168 -4.43 1.71 -3.80
N TRP A 169 -3.84 1.30 -4.90
CA TRP A 169 -4.29 0.18 -5.73
C TRP A 169 -4.48 -1.15 -4.95
N PRO A 170 -3.56 -1.59 -4.07
CA PRO A 170 -3.72 -2.87 -3.36
C PRO A 170 -4.94 -2.91 -2.42
N TRP A 171 -5.38 -1.75 -1.95
CA TRP A 171 -6.59 -1.66 -1.14
C TRP A 171 -7.85 -1.75 -2.01
N ILE A 172 -7.84 -1.13 -3.19
CA ILE A 172 -8.93 -1.23 -4.16
C ILE A 172 -9.06 -2.66 -4.70
N ALA A 173 -7.96 -3.40 -4.82
CA ALA A 173 -7.97 -4.81 -5.22
C ALA A 173 -8.75 -5.74 -4.26
N SER A 174 -9.20 -5.24 -3.13
CA SER A 174 -10.04 -5.96 -2.17
C SER A 174 -11.44 -5.36 -2.02
N HIS A 175 -11.93 -4.64 -3.03
CA HIS A 175 -13.19 -3.87 -3.02
C HIS A 175 -14.42 -4.69 -2.60
N GLU A 176 -14.54 -5.93 -3.05
CA GLU A 176 -15.67 -6.80 -2.70
C GLU A 176 -15.77 -7.03 -1.19
N ARG A 177 -14.61 -7.20 -0.53
CA ARG A 177 -14.54 -7.36 0.93
C ARG A 177 -14.98 -6.10 1.69
N GLN A 178 -14.96 -4.96 1.03
CA GLN A 178 -15.40 -3.66 1.56
C GLN A 178 -16.89 -3.40 1.28
N GLY A 179 -17.54 -4.29 0.50
CA GLY A 179 -18.91 -4.14 0.05
C GLY A 179 -19.07 -3.16 -1.12
N ILE A 180 -18.03 -2.98 -1.93
CA ILE A 180 -18.00 -2.06 -3.06
C ILE A 180 -18.02 -2.83 -4.38
N ARG A 181 -18.83 -2.38 -5.34
CA ARG A 181 -18.80 -2.83 -6.73
C ARG A 181 -18.05 -1.78 -7.56
N LEU A 182 -16.99 -2.19 -8.25
CA LEU A 182 -16.20 -1.25 -9.07
C LEU A 182 -17.01 -0.62 -10.19
N GLY A 183 -17.99 -1.32 -10.77
CA GLY A 183 -18.87 -0.78 -11.80
C GLY A 183 -19.70 0.44 -11.36
N ASP A 184 -19.83 0.70 -10.05
CA ASP A 184 -20.46 1.92 -9.53
C ASP A 184 -19.49 3.14 -9.59
N PHE A 185 -18.19 2.91 -9.92
CA PHE A 185 -17.11 3.90 -9.96
C PHE A 185 -16.28 3.72 -11.25
N PRO A 186 -16.78 4.14 -12.42
CA PRO A 186 -16.20 3.78 -13.71
C PRO A 186 -14.78 4.29 -13.94
N HIS A 187 -14.41 5.43 -13.34
CA HIS A 187 -13.04 5.96 -13.45
C HIS A 187 -12.06 5.18 -12.57
N VAL A 188 -12.50 4.74 -11.39
CA VAL A 188 -11.73 3.82 -10.53
C VAL A 188 -11.56 2.48 -11.23
N GLU A 189 -12.60 1.92 -11.85
CA GLU A 189 -12.51 0.65 -12.57
C GLU A 189 -11.51 0.71 -13.74
N ARG A 190 -11.59 1.77 -14.56
CA ARG A 190 -10.61 2.02 -15.64
C ARG A 190 -9.16 2.08 -15.10
N TRP A 191 -8.94 2.87 -14.06
CA TRP A 191 -7.63 3.03 -13.42
C TRP A 191 -7.15 1.72 -12.81
N PHE A 192 -8.03 0.99 -12.11
CA PHE A 192 -7.74 -0.31 -11.51
C PHE A 192 -7.24 -1.31 -12.55
N ASN A 193 -7.96 -1.45 -13.66
CA ASN A 193 -7.62 -2.37 -14.75
C ASN A 193 -6.31 -1.96 -15.44
N THR A 194 -6.08 -0.64 -15.63
CA THR A 194 -4.83 -0.11 -16.19
C THR A 194 -3.62 -0.52 -15.36
N ILE A 195 -3.71 -0.45 -14.05
CA ILE A 195 -2.61 -0.80 -13.14
C ILE A 195 -2.48 -2.32 -13.00
N ALA A 196 -3.60 -3.03 -12.90
CA ALA A 196 -3.60 -4.50 -12.84
C ALA A 196 -2.84 -5.15 -14.01
N ALA A 197 -2.90 -4.55 -15.19
CA ALA A 197 -2.22 -5.06 -16.39
C ALA A 197 -0.70 -4.84 -16.39
N ARG A 198 -0.13 -4.10 -15.43
CA ARG A 198 1.31 -3.84 -15.38
C ARG A 198 2.10 -5.09 -14.97
N PRO A 199 3.14 -5.49 -15.73
CA PRO A 199 3.91 -6.69 -15.39
C PRO A 199 4.53 -6.66 -13.99
N ALA A 200 5.01 -5.51 -13.52
CA ALA A 200 5.58 -5.34 -12.19
C ALA A 200 4.51 -5.51 -11.09
N VAL A 201 3.29 -5.04 -11.32
CA VAL A 201 2.16 -5.24 -10.40
C VAL A 201 1.84 -6.73 -10.29
N GLN A 202 1.79 -7.45 -11.42
CA GLN A 202 1.53 -8.89 -11.43
C GLN A 202 2.61 -9.67 -10.66
N ARG A 203 3.89 -9.36 -10.87
CA ARG A 203 4.98 -9.98 -10.09
C ARG A 203 4.89 -9.63 -8.61
N GLY A 204 4.66 -8.35 -8.29
CA GLY A 204 4.58 -7.88 -6.91
C GLY A 204 3.44 -8.55 -6.11
N ILE A 205 2.26 -8.71 -6.70
CA ILE A 205 1.14 -9.37 -6.02
C ILE A 205 1.29 -10.88 -5.88
N ALA A 206 2.15 -11.49 -6.69
CA ALA A 206 2.45 -12.92 -6.64
C ALA A 206 3.37 -13.29 -5.45
N ILE A 207 4.13 -12.33 -4.91
CA ILE A 207 5.04 -12.59 -3.79
C ILE A 207 4.25 -13.10 -2.58
N PHE A 208 4.55 -14.31 -2.15
CA PHE A 208 3.90 -15.02 -1.04
C PHE A 208 2.37 -15.16 -1.17
N SER A 209 1.81 -15.09 -2.38
CA SER A 209 0.36 -15.22 -2.59
C SER A 209 -0.19 -16.57 -2.14
N ASP A 210 0.61 -17.61 -2.17
CA ASP A 210 0.32 -18.99 -1.74
C ASP A 210 0.30 -19.15 -0.21
N LEU A 211 0.93 -18.25 0.54
CA LEU A 211 0.99 -18.29 2.00
C LEU A 211 -0.28 -17.81 2.70
N ARG A 212 -1.18 -17.16 1.97
CA ARG A 212 -2.45 -16.64 2.50
C ARG A 212 -3.62 -17.47 1.95
N LYS A 213 -3.73 -18.67 2.47
CA LYS A 213 -4.92 -19.52 2.26
C LYS A 213 -5.97 -19.26 3.33
#